data_6ad197131737d2843eac6622923f1c1b
#
_entry.id   6ad197131737d2843eac6622923f1c1b
#
_cell.length_a   1.000
_cell.length_b   1.000
_cell.length_c   1.000
_cell.angle_alpha   90.00
_cell.angle_beta   90.00
_cell.angle_gamma   90.00
#
_symmetry.space_group_name_H-M   'P 1'
#
loop_
_entity.id
_entity.type
_entity.pdbx_description
1 polymer ?
#
loop_
_entity_poly.entity_id
_entity_poly.type
_entity_poly.pdbx_seq_one_letter_code
_entity_poly.pdbx_strand_id
1 'polypeptide(L)'
;MILADKIIDLRKKNGWSQEELAEKLGVSRQAVSKWESAQAIPDLGRVLAMADLFSVTTDYLLRDENEAPTPATMEDSAPDSSVRRVSMEEASAFLALCRKQAPTRALAVSLCVLSPIPLLMILSRTGEGPAAGVGSIIGVVILLLLVVAAVVIFLRQGMESKEYEYLEQEDIETAYGVSGMVKEKQAAYRETCTRGIIVGVVLCILSAIPVLLGTLAADSVAAPERIMLPCVSLLLAMVAVAVYLFVRVGMVQGSFQRLLEEGDYTREGKRAARSPIVPIYWCLVTAAYLAWSFITMAWDRTWIVWPVAGVLFAAVVGIIRMTHKEGQEEKKAG
;
A
#
# COMPACT_ATOMS: atom_id res chain seq x y z
N MET A 1 21.55 30.76 19.07
CA MET A 1 21.99 32.03 18.40
C MET A 1 20.83 32.58 17.60
N ILE A 2 20.37 33.80 17.85
CA ILE A 2 19.28 34.39 17.07
C ILE A 2 19.75 34.82 15.67
N LEU A 3 18.84 35.00 14.73
CA LEU A 3 19.14 35.38 13.35
C LEU A 3 20.08 36.61 13.25
N ALA A 4 19.87 37.60 14.10
CA ALA A 4 20.71 38.81 14.15
C ALA A 4 22.17 38.50 14.42
N ASP A 5 22.44 37.64 15.40
CA ASP A 5 23.81 37.21 15.75
C ASP A 5 24.48 36.44 14.60
N LYS A 6 23.73 35.61 13.90
CA LYS A 6 24.22 34.82 12.75
C LYS A 6 24.58 35.74 11.57
N ILE A 7 23.78 36.76 11.31
CA ILE A 7 24.06 37.76 10.26
C ILE A 7 25.37 38.47 10.58
N ILE A 8 25.57 38.91 11.82
CA ILE A 8 26.78 39.58 12.27
C ILE A 8 28.01 38.67 12.10
N ASP A 9 27.87 37.39 12.52
CA ASP A 9 29.00 36.44 12.52
C ASP A 9 29.39 36.08 11.09
N LEU A 10 28.41 35.78 10.22
CA LEU A 10 28.65 35.47 8.81
C LEU A 10 29.26 36.66 8.06
N ARG A 11 28.77 37.88 8.28
CA ARG A 11 29.33 39.07 7.68
C ARG A 11 30.77 39.31 8.10
N LYS A 12 31.05 39.17 9.43
CA LYS A 12 32.44 39.32 9.97
C LYS A 12 33.39 38.24 9.46
N LYS A 13 32.93 36.98 9.35
CA LYS A 13 33.70 35.87 8.78
C LYS A 13 34.12 36.13 7.33
N ASN A 14 33.25 36.80 6.57
CA ASN A 14 33.55 37.19 5.19
C ASN A 14 34.31 38.53 5.08
N GLY A 15 34.62 39.18 6.20
CA GLY A 15 35.36 40.45 6.22
C GLY A 15 34.59 41.66 5.72
N TRP A 16 33.25 41.58 5.62
CA TRP A 16 32.44 42.67 5.03
C TRP A 16 31.98 43.69 6.06
N SER A 17 31.92 44.98 5.63
CA SER A 17 31.20 46.02 6.34
C SER A 17 29.69 45.88 6.20
N GLN A 18 28.91 46.57 7.03
CA GLN A 18 27.43 46.60 6.87
C GLN A 18 27.03 47.20 5.51
N GLU A 19 27.83 48.11 4.98
CA GLU A 19 27.61 48.80 3.70
C GLU A 19 27.82 47.83 2.53
N GLU A 20 28.87 47.02 2.55
CA GLU A 20 29.16 46.01 1.54
C GLU A 20 28.14 44.87 1.57
N LEU A 21 27.65 44.45 2.75
CA LEU A 21 26.57 43.48 2.84
C LEU A 21 25.27 44.07 2.27
N ALA A 22 24.96 45.32 2.54
CA ALA A 22 23.80 46.01 2.01
C ALA A 22 23.82 46.12 0.48
N GLU A 23 24.98 46.45 -0.09
CA GLU A 23 25.20 46.50 -1.54
C GLU A 23 24.99 45.14 -2.20
N LYS A 24 25.56 44.09 -1.64
CA LYS A 24 25.41 42.71 -2.14
C LYS A 24 23.97 42.18 -2.10
N LEU A 25 23.20 42.59 -1.08
CA LEU A 25 21.80 42.19 -0.93
C LEU A 25 20.82 43.15 -1.64
N GLY A 26 21.31 44.25 -2.22
CA GLY A 26 20.45 45.27 -2.87
C GLY A 26 19.51 45.97 -1.90
N VAL A 27 19.99 46.27 -0.68
CA VAL A 27 19.21 46.94 0.39
C VAL A 27 19.96 48.14 0.94
N SER A 28 19.32 48.98 1.77
CA SER A 28 20.01 50.09 2.44
C SER A 28 20.84 49.59 3.63
N ARG A 29 21.98 50.27 3.93
CA ARG A 29 22.78 50.04 5.13
C ARG A 29 21.92 50.07 6.40
N GLN A 30 20.92 50.92 6.46
CA GLN A 30 20.01 51.04 7.61
C GLN A 30 19.19 49.73 7.80
N ALA A 31 18.80 49.03 6.73
CA ALA A 31 18.10 47.78 6.81
C ALA A 31 18.99 46.71 7.46
N VAL A 32 20.26 46.55 7.01
CA VAL A 32 21.23 45.65 7.59
C VAL A 32 21.45 45.95 9.07
N SER A 33 21.63 47.23 9.41
CA SER A 33 21.84 47.65 10.80
C SER A 33 20.64 47.28 11.71
N LYS A 34 19.40 47.44 11.22
CA LYS A 34 18.21 47.00 11.95
C LYS A 34 18.10 45.50 12.13
N TRP A 35 18.51 44.73 11.14
CA TRP A 35 18.55 43.25 11.23
C TRP A 35 19.58 42.80 12.25
N GLU A 36 20.80 43.34 12.22
CA GLU A 36 21.87 43.05 13.16
C GLU A 36 21.57 43.46 14.61
N SER A 37 20.74 44.53 14.78
CA SER A 37 20.29 44.96 16.11
C SER A 37 18.99 44.32 16.57
N ALA A 38 18.46 43.33 15.84
CA ALA A 38 17.18 42.66 16.08
C ALA A 38 15.95 43.60 16.14
N GLN A 39 16.07 44.81 15.57
CA GLN A 39 14.99 45.80 15.50
C GLN A 39 14.01 45.54 14.35
N ALA A 40 14.43 44.72 13.37
CA ALA A 40 13.59 44.26 12.26
C ALA A 40 14.01 42.86 11.83
N ILE A 41 13.06 42.10 11.31
CA ILE A 41 13.30 40.79 10.71
C ILE A 41 13.33 40.97 9.19
N PRO A 42 14.32 40.43 8.46
CA PRO A 42 14.34 40.42 7.00
C PRO A 42 13.16 39.60 6.46
N ASP A 43 12.62 39.99 5.31
CA ASP A 43 11.62 39.22 4.61
C ASP A 43 12.24 37.91 4.08
N LEU A 44 11.36 36.90 3.74
CA LEU A 44 11.79 35.57 3.31
C LEU A 44 12.70 35.65 2.06
N GLY A 45 12.44 36.54 1.12
CA GLY A 45 13.25 36.73 -0.07
C GLY A 45 14.68 37.21 0.27
N ARG A 46 14.82 38.02 1.30
CA ARG A 46 16.14 38.48 1.80
C ARG A 46 16.85 37.39 2.60
N VAL A 47 16.11 36.57 3.34
CA VAL A 47 16.71 35.41 4.02
C VAL A 47 17.25 34.41 3.00
N LEU A 48 16.54 34.14 1.91
CA LEU A 48 17.00 33.31 0.81
C LEU A 48 18.28 33.89 0.16
N ALA A 49 18.25 35.18 -0.17
CA ALA A 49 19.41 35.86 -0.75
C ALA A 49 20.64 35.88 0.19
N MET A 50 20.44 35.96 1.50
CA MET A 50 21.50 35.82 2.49
C MET A 50 22.05 34.38 2.56
N ALA A 51 21.17 33.37 2.49
CA ALA A 51 21.58 31.97 2.47
C ALA A 51 22.49 31.68 1.27
N ASP A 52 22.12 32.14 0.08
CA ASP A 52 22.92 32.02 -1.14
C ASP A 52 24.25 32.78 -1.03
N LEU A 53 24.18 34.05 -0.57
CA LEU A 53 25.35 34.93 -0.47
C LEU A 53 26.42 34.41 0.51
N PHE A 54 25.97 33.85 1.64
CA PHE A 54 26.87 33.31 2.67
C PHE A 54 27.18 31.81 2.47
N SER A 55 26.60 31.18 1.44
CA SER A 55 26.72 29.72 1.20
C SER A 55 26.35 28.90 2.43
N VAL A 56 25.23 29.23 3.08
CA VAL A 56 24.67 28.52 4.23
C VAL A 56 23.21 28.12 3.94
N THR A 57 22.71 27.12 4.65
CA THR A 57 21.31 26.71 4.51
C THR A 57 20.36 27.75 5.13
N THR A 58 19.15 27.88 4.59
CA THR A 58 18.09 28.69 5.19
C THR A 58 17.69 28.21 6.58
N ASP A 59 17.77 26.89 6.81
CA ASP A 59 17.55 26.26 8.11
C ASP A 59 18.56 26.75 9.16
N TYR A 60 19.83 26.86 8.79
CA TYR A 60 20.86 27.44 9.66
C TYR A 60 20.53 28.86 10.07
N LEU A 61 20.04 29.69 9.14
CA LEU A 61 19.67 31.07 9.46
C LEU A 61 18.46 31.17 10.38
N LEU A 62 17.45 30.31 10.18
CA LEU A 62 16.14 30.43 10.83
C LEU A 62 16.00 29.67 12.16
N ARG A 63 16.80 28.60 12.41
CA ARG A 63 16.76 27.88 13.68
C ARG A 63 17.67 28.51 14.72
N ASP A 64 17.19 28.60 15.96
CA ASP A 64 17.95 29.19 17.08
C ASP A 64 19.01 28.25 17.67
N GLU A 65 19.22 27.05 17.12
CA GLU A 65 20.20 26.07 17.58
C GLU A 65 21.62 26.42 17.14
N ASN A 66 22.62 26.15 17.99
CA ASN A 66 24.05 26.39 17.74
C ASN A 66 24.69 25.29 16.89
N GLU A 67 24.15 25.01 15.72
CA GLU A 67 24.84 24.16 14.75
C GLU A 67 25.87 25.01 13.99
N ALA A 68 27.08 24.44 13.80
CA ALA A 68 28.12 25.07 12.99
C ALA A 68 27.58 25.34 11.59
N PRO A 69 27.97 26.47 10.93
CA PRO A 69 27.55 26.76 9.58
C PRO A 69 28.04 25.62 8.67
N THR A 70 27.12 24.80 8.25
CA THR A 70 27.40 23.82 7.22
C THR A 70 27.53 24.61 5.92
N PRO A 71 28.68 24.56 5.20
CA PRO A 71 28.77 25.17 3.91
C PRO A 71 27.61 24.64 3.07
N ALA A 72 26.84 25.52 2.47
CA ALA A 72 25.99 25.14 1.35
C ALA A 72 26.96 24.83 0.20
N THR A 73 27.62 23.68 0.27
CA THR A 73 27.96 23.01 -0.96
C THR A 73 26.65 22.97 -1.72
N MET A 74 26.67 23.31 -3.00
CA MET A 74 25.67 22.88 -3.98
C MET A 74 25.76 21.33 -4.15
N GLU A 75 25.77 20.60 -3.09
CA GLU A 75 24.89 19.49 -2.90
C GLU A 75 23.53 20.17 -2.76
N ASP A 76 22.87 20.36 -3.94
CA ASP A 76 21.57 19.68 -4.01
C ASP A 76 21.58 18.71 -2.85
N SER A 77 20.76 18.95 -1.79
CA SER A 77 20.41 17.87 -0.89
C SER A 77 20.00 16.80 -1.88
N ALA A 78 21.02 16.02 -2.30
CA ALA A 78 20.81 14.88 -3.14
C ALA A 78 19.77 14.16 -2.29
N PRO A 79 18.50 14.21 -2.67
CA PRO A 79 17.46 13.59 -1.88
C PRO A 79 18.01 12.20 -1.78
N ASP A 80 18.20 11.74 -0.56
CA ASP A 80 18.70 10.38 -0.30
C ASP A 80 18.39 9.62 -1.58
N SER A 81 19.40 9.36 -2.41
CA SER A 81 19.25 9.10 -3.87
C SER A 81 18.45 7.84 -4.16
N SER A 82 17.79 7.33 -3.12
CA SER A 82 16.85 6.23 -3.05
C SER A 82 15.37 6.68 -2.98
N VAL A 83 15.06 7.96 -2.71
CA VAL A 83 13.65 8.40 -2.53
C VAL A 83 13.13 9.07 -3.80
N ARG A 84 12.26 8.40 -4.53
CA ARG A 84 11.65 8.90 -5.77
C ARG A 84 10.57 9.94 -5.45
N ARG A 85 10.66 11.12 -6.09
CA ARG A 85 9.68 12.19 -5.93
C ARG A 85 8.51 12.02 -6.90
N VAL A 86 7.28 11.97 -6.35
CA VAL A 86 6.04 11.80 -7.13
C VAL A 86 5.42 13.18 -7.39
N SER A 87 5.25 13.52 -8.67
CA SER A 87 4.62 14.78 -9.09
C SER A 87 3.09 14.75 -8.93
N MET A 88 2.45 15.93 -9.00
CA MET A 88 0.99 16.06 -8.98
C MET A 88 0.33 15.36 -10.18
N GLU A 89 0.93 15.47 -11.35
CA GLU A 89 0.45 14.86 -12.59
C GLU A 89 0.53 13.33 -12.50
N GLU A 90 1.67 12.80 -12.08
CA GLU A 90 1.91 11.37 -11.90
C GLU A 90 0.96 10.75 -10.86
N ALA A 91 0.77 11.40 -9.71
CA ALA A 91 -0.20 10.98 -8.69
C ALA A 91 -1.63 10.97 -9.22
N SER A 92 -2.03 12.00 -9.98
CA SER A 92 -3.39 12.08 -10.55
C SER A 92 -3.63 11.03 -11.63
N ALA A 93 -2.63 10.75 -12.48
CA ALA A 93 -2.67 9.69 -13.50
C ALA A 93 -2.79 8.30 -12.87
N PHE A 94 -2.00 8.02 -11.82
CA PHE A 94 -2.08 6.78 -11.06
C PHE A 94 -3.48 6.56 -10.44
N LEU A 95 -4.04 7.57 -9.78
CA LEU A 95 -5.39 7.47 -9.20
C LEU A 95 -6.46 7.24 -10.28
N ALA A 96 -6.35 7.90 -11.43
CA ALA A 96 -7.27 7.73 -12.55
C ALA A 96 -7.17 6.31 -13.13
N LEU A 97 -5.95 5.77 -13.29
CA LEU A 97 -5.71 4.40 -13.74
C LEU A 97 -6.33 3.37 -12.78
N CYS A 98 -6.06 3.48 -11.48
CA CYS A 98 -6.61 2.60 -10.46
C CYS A 98 -8.15 2.63 -10.46
N ARG A 99 -8.75 3.82 -10.56
CA ARG A 99 -10.21 3.98 -10.62
C ARG A 99 -10.81 3.35 -11.87
N LYS A 100 -10.14 3.45 -13.02
CA LYS A 100 -10.54 2.83 -14.29
C LYS A 100 -10.42 1.30 -14.24
N GLN A 101 -9.35 0.78 -13.65
CA GLN A 101 -9.09 -0.66 -13.58
C GLN A 101 -9.91 -1.38 -12.51
N ALA A 102 -10.32 -0.68 -11.43
CA ALA A 102 -11.00 -1.27 -10.28
C ALA A 102 -12.23 -2.12 -10.65
N PRO A 103 -13.20 -1.67 -11.50
CA PRO A 103 -14.35 -2.50 -11.86
C PRO A 103 -13.98 -3.74 -12.68
N THR A 104 -13.00 -3.63 -13.58
CA THR A 104 -12.58 -4.74 -14.43
C THR A 104 -11.79 -5.79 -13.63
N ARG A 105 -10.95 -5.37 -12.68
CA ARG A 105 -10.27 -6.28 -11.75
C ARG A 105 -11.26 -6.97 -10.81
N ALA A 106 -12.23 -6.24 -10.29
CA ALA A 106 -13.29 -6.80 -9.47
C ALA A 106 -14.11 -7.85 -10.24
N LEU A 107 -14.42 -7.57 -11.51
CA LEU A 107 -15.11 -8.53 -12.39
C LEU A 107 -14.28 -9.81 -12.60
N ALA A 108 -12.97 -9.69 -12.84
CA ALA A 108 -12.09 -10.84 -13.03
C ALA A 108 -12.05 -11.75 -11.79
N VAL A 109 -11.94 -11.16 -10.57
CA VAL A 109 -12.01 -11.94 -9.32
C VAL A 109 -13.36 -12.62 -9.17
N SER A 110 -14.47 -11.89 -9.46
CA SER A 110 -15.82 -12.44 -9.37
C SER A 110 -16.05 -13.57 -10.38
N LEU A 111 -15.49 -13.50 -11.59
CA LEU A 111 -15.54 -14.58 -12.58
C LEU A 111 -14.88 -15.87 -12.06
N CYS A 112 -13.76 -15.76 -11.31
CA CYS A 112 -13.14 -16.92 -10.67
C CYS A 112 -14.10 -17.57 -9.64
N VAL A 113 -14.82 -16.75 -8.86
CA VAL A 113 -15.79 -17.25 -7.87
C VAL A 113 -17.04 -17.86 -8.56
N LEU A 114 -17.46 -17.30 -9.68
CA LEU A 114 -18.61 -17.78 -10.47
C LEU A 114 -18.26 -19.02 -11.32
N SER A 115 -16.99 -19.28 -11.59
CA SER A 115 -16.56 -20.32 -12.52
C SER A 115 -17.05 -21.71 -12.21
N PRO A 116 -17.25 -22.19 -10.94
CA PRO A 116 -17.77 -23.52 -10.67
C PRO A 116 -19.31 -23.63 -10.80
N ILE A 117 -20.06 -22.51 -10.85
CA ILE A 117 -21.52 -22.55 -10.90
C ILE A 117 -22.07 -23.34 -12.09
N PRO A 118 -21.62 -23.18 -13.33
CA PRO A 118 -22.09 -23.96 -14.46
C PRO A 118 -21.91 -25.48 -14.26
N LEU A 119 -20.79 -25.89 -13.71
CA LEU A 119 -20.52 -27.29 -13.38
C LEU A 119 -21.51 -27.81 -12.34
N LEU A 120 -21.71 -27.10 -11.23
CA LEU A 120 -22.65 -27.48 -10.16
C LEU A 120 -24.09 -27.57 -10.68
N MET A 121 -24.50 -26.63 -11.53
CA MET A 121 -25.84 -26.63 -12.13
C MET A 121 -26.05 -27.77 -13.12
N ILE A 122 -25.03 -28.18 -13.88
CA ILE A 122 -25.12 -29.35 -14.75
C ILE A 122 -25.23 -30.62 -13.91
N LEU A 123 -24.38 -30.78 -12.89
CA LEU A 123 -24.39 -31.94 -12.01
C LEU A 123 -25.71 -32.12 -11.27
N SER A 124 -26.35 -31.01 -10.84
CA SER A 124 -27.64 -31.06 -10.16
C SER A 124 -28.77 -31.65 -11.04
N ARG A 125 -28.62 -31.60 -12.37
CA ARG A 125 -29.64 -32.04 -13.35
C ARG A 125 -29.37 -33.42 -13.94
N THR A 126 -28.10 -33.80 -14.11
CA THR A 126 -27.71 -35.02 -14.84
C THR A 126 -27.75 -36.29 -14.00
N GLY A 127 -27.71 -36.18 -12.65
CA GLY A 127 -27.70 -37.36 -11.77
C GLY A 127 -26.53 -38.32 -12.05
N GLU A 128 -26.74 -39.60 -11.75
CA GLU A 128 -25.75 -40.68 -12.06
C GLU A 128 -26.04 -41.30 -13.43
N GLY A 129 -24.99 -41.42 -14.26
CA GLY A 129 -25.13 -42.08 -15.57
C GLY A 129 -24.15 -41.56 -16.62
N PRO A 130 -24.18 -42.11 -17.86
CA PRO A 130 -23.28 -41.65 -18.95
C PRO A 130 -23.44 -40.16 -19.30
N ALA A 131 -24.66 -39.64 -19.19
CA ALA A 131 -24.92 -38.22 -19.40
C ALA A 131 -24.26 -37.31 -18.36
N ALA A 132 -24.06 -37.80 -17.13
CA ALA A 132 -23.32 -37.09 -16.08
C ALA A 132 -21.83 -36.90 -16.45
N GLY A 133 -21.21 -37.90 -17.07
CA GLY A 133 -19.82 -37.85 -17.52
C GLY A 133 -19.59 -36.76 -18.57
N VAL A 134 -20.46 -36.69 -19.60
CA VAL A 134 -20.40 -35.66 -20.64
C VAL A 134 -20.71 -34.27 -20.06
N GLY A 135 -21.72 -34.18 -19.20
CA GLY A 135 -22.07 -32.94 -18.51
C GLY A 135 -20.95 -32.39 -17.65
N SER A 136 -20.24 -33.27 -16.91
CA SER A 136 -19.09 -32.86 -16.09
C SER A 136 -17.96 -32.32 -16.93
N ILE A 137 -17.63 -32.95 -18.09
CA ILE A 137 -16.60 -32.46 -18.99
C ILE A 137 -16.95 -31.07 -19.53
N ILE A 138 -18.20 -30.88 -19.96
CA ILE A 138 -18.66 -29.57 -20.44
C ILE A 138 -18.58 -28.52 -19.32
N GLY A 139 -19.01 -28.86 -18.10
CA GLY A 139 -18.94 -27.97 -16.95
C GLY A 139 -17.50 -27.56 -16.60
N VAL A 140 -16.57 -28.51 -16.64
CA VAL A 140 -15.14 -28.25 -16.42
C VAL A 140 -14.54 -27.37 -17.53
N VAL A 141 -14.92 -27.59 -18.79
CA VAL A 141 -14.47 -26.75 -19.90
C VAL A 141 -14.94 -25.30 -19.72
N ILE A 142 -16.21 -25.09 -19.35
CA ILE A 142 -16.75 -23.74 -19.08
C ILE A 142 -15.99 -23.09 -17.91
N LEU A 143 -15.76 -23.83 -16.82
CA LEU A 143 -14.99 -23.38 -15.66
C LEU A 143 -13.61 -22.90 -16.09
N LEU A 144 -12.88 -23.71 -16.85
CA LEU A 144 -11.54 -23.37 -17.33
C LEU A 144 -11.56 -22.14 -18.22
N LEU A 145 -12.53 -21.99 -19.12
CA LEU A 145 -12.66 -20.82 -20.00
C LEU A 145 -12.88 -19.53 -19.18
N LEU A 146 -13.74 -19.58 -18.13
CA LEU A 146 -13.97 -18.44 -17.26
C LEU A 146 -12.71 -18.05 -16.47
N VAL A 147 -11.96 -19.03 -15.98
CA VAL A 147 -10.68 -18.79 -15.29
C VAL A 147 -9.66 -18.19 -16.25
N VAL A 148 -9.54 -18.73 -17.47
CA VAL A 148 -8.64 -18.15 -18.50
C VAL A 148 -9.00 -16.70 -18.79
N ALA A 149 -10.28 -16.38 -18.95
CA ALA A 149 -10.74 -14.99 -19.16
C ALA A 149 -10.32 -14.07 -18.01
N ALA A 150 -10.47 -14.53 -16.75
CA ALA A 150 -10.04 -13.77 -15.58
C ALA A 150 -8.51 -13.57 -15.55
N VAL A 151 -7.73 -14.63 -15.84
CA VAL A 151 -6.26 -14.55 -15.88
C VAL A 151 -5.77 -13.59 -16.96
N VAL A 152 -6.38 -13.59 -18.14
CA VAL A 152 -6.04 -12.63 -19.21
C VAL A 152 -6.26 -11.19 -18.76
N ILE A 153 -7.36 -10.91 -18.05
CA ILE A 153 -7.63 -9.59 -17.49
C ILE A 153 -6.55 -9.19 -16.46
N PHE A 154 -6.15 -10.11 -15.56
CA PHE A 154 -5.11 -9.84 -14.57
C PHE A 154 -3.76 -9.55 -15.21
N LEU A 155 -3.35 -10.36 -16.19
CA LEU A 155 -2.08 -10.18 -16.88
C LEU A 155 -2.03 -8.83 -17.61
N ARG A 156 -3.11 -8.48 -18.34
CA ARG A 156 -3.20 -7.21 -19.04
C ARG A 156 -3.12 -6.02 -18.09
N GLN A 157 -3.86 -6.05 -16.97
CA GLN A 157 -3.82 -4.98 -15.98
C GLN A 157 -2.49 -4.91 -15.24
N GLY A 158 -1.86 -6.07 -14.97
CA GLY A 158 -0.53 -6.12 -14.38
C GLY A 158 0.51 -5.42 -15.24
N MET A 159 0.44 -5.62 -16.57
CA MET A 159 1.33 -4.93 -17.50
C MET A 159 1.12 -3.41 -17.52
N GLU A 160 -0.14 -2.95 -17.52
CA GLU A 160 -0.48 -1.52 -17.47
C GLU A 160 -0.06 -0.87 -16.14
N SER A 161 -0.09 -1.61 -15.02
CA SER A 161 0.25 -1.08 -13.68
C SER A 161 1.74 -1.15 -13.36
N LYS A 162 2.55 -1.81 -14.19
CA LYS A 162 3.98 -2.05 -13.93
C LYS A 162 4.79 -0.75 -13.79
N GLU A 163 4.40 0.30 -14.51
CA GLU A 163 5.02 1.62 -14.42
C GLU A 163 4.95 2.22 -13.01
N TYR A 164 3.91 1.86 -12.22
CA TYR A 164 3.65 2.37 -10.88
C TYR A 164 4.04 1.38 -9.76
N GLU A 165 4.75 0.29 -10.10
CA GLU A 165 5.17 -0.73 -9.12
C GLU A 165 6.10 -0.15 -8.05
N TYR A 166 6.89 0.87 -8.38
CA TYR A 166 7.75 1.57 -7.46
C TYR A 166 7.00 2.19 -6.25
N LEU A 167 5.72 2.59 -6.43
CA LEU A 167 4.88 3.11 -5.33
C LEU A 167 4.66 2.07 -4.21
N GLU A 168 4.73 0.79 -4.53
CA GLU A 168 4.61 -0.31 -3.56
C GLU A 168 5.95 -0.70 -2.95
N GLN A 169 7.02 -0.57 -3.72
CA GLN A 169 8.33 -1.10 -3.37
C GLN A 169 9.26 -0.04 -2.79
N GLU A 170 9.25 1.19 -3.33
CA GLU A 170 10.21 2.23 -2.96
C GLU A 170 9.64 3.21 -1.94
N ASP A 171 10.52 3.80 -1.13
CA ASP A 171 10.17 4.95 -0.31
C ASP A 171 9.96 6.15 -1.25
N ILE A 172 8.85 6.87 -1.10
CA ILE A 172 8.49 7.98 -1.97
C ILE A 172 8.43 9.29 -1.21
N GLU A 173 8.68 10.41 -1.92
CA GLU A 173 8.35 11.74 -1.48
C GLU A 173 7.31 12.34 -2.41
N THR A 174 6.22 12.84 -1.84
CA THR A 174 5.19 13.52 -2.62
C THR A 174 5.54 15.00 -2.80
N ALA A 175 5.41 15.53 -4.03
CA ALA A 175 5.56 16.95 -4.28
C ALA A 175 4.54 17.78 -3.48
N TYR A 176 4.85 19.08 -3.28
CA TYR A 176 3.98 19.98 -2.55
C TYR A 176 2.54 19.95 -3.06
N GLY A 177 1.57 19.80 -2.15
CA GLY A 177 0.15 19.77 -2.47
C GLY A 177 -0.43 18.39 -2.84
N VAL A 178 0.40 17.40 -3.23
CA VAL A 178 -0.06 16.04 -3.62
C VAL A 178 -0.79 15.37 -2.46
N SER A 179 -0.21 15.36 -1.28
CA SER A 179 -0.80 14.74 -0.09
C SER A 179 -2.14 15.37 0.29
N GLY A 180 -2.27 16.70 0.14
CA GLY A 180 -3.53 17.41 0.35
C GLY A 180 -4.63 16.97 -0.63
N MET A 181 -4.31 16.96 -1.92
CA MET A 181 -5.22 16.51 -2.98
C MET A 181 -5.66 15.06 -2.80
N VAL A 182 -4.74 14.17 -2.42
CA VAL A 182 -5.05 12.75 -2.20
C VAL A 182 -5.97 12.57 -0.98
N LYS A 183 -5.70 13.27 0.14
CA LYS A 183 -6.55 13.26 1.34
C LYS A 183 -7.96 13.76 1.07
N GLU A 184 -8.11 14.83 0.28
CA GLU A 184 -9.41 15.34 -0.13
C GLU A 184 -10.20 14.30 -0.93
N LYS A 185 -9.58 13.67 -1.94
CA LYS A 185 -10.20 12.60 -2.73
C LYS A 185 -10.52 11.36 -1.89
N GLN A 186 -9.67 11.00 -0.95
CA GLN A 186 -9.89 9.91 0.01
C GLN A 186 -11.10 10.20 0.90
N ALA A 187 -11.21 11.42 1.44
CA ALA A 187 -12.34 11.84 2.27
C ALA A 187 -13.66 11.80 1.48
N ALA A 188 -13.66 12.30 0.23
CA ALA A 188 -14.83 12.23 -0.65
C ALA A 188 -15.25 10.78 -1.00
N TYR A 189 -14.30 9.86 -1.07
CA TYR A 189 -14.57 8.46 -1.39
C TYR A 189 -14.99 7.62 -0.17
N ARG A 190 -14.73 8.08 1.05
CA ARG A 190 -14.95 7.35 2.31
C ARG A 190 -16.36 6.79 2.46
N GLU A 191 -17.37 7.59 2.13
CA GLU A 191 -18.78 7.15 2.23
C GLU A 191 -19.10 6.00 1.26
N THR A 192 -18.62 6.09 0.02
CA THR A 192 -18.76 5.03 -0.99
C THR A 192 -18.06 3.75 -0.55
N CYS A 193 -16.85 3.89 0.04
CA CYS A 193 -16.08 2.80 0.59
C CYS A 193 -16.87 2.08 1.70
N THR A 194 -17.33 2.83 2.70
CA THR A 194 -18.07 2.28 3.84
C THR A 194 -19.37 1.57 3.39
N ARG A 195 -20.14 2.17 2.50
CA ARG A 195 -21.34 1.56 1.94
C ARG A 195 -21.04 0.26 1.20
N GLY A 196 -20.00 0.24 0.36
CA GLY A 196 -19.60 -0.95 -0.37
C GLY A 196 -19.18 -2.10 0.55
N ILE A 197 -18.44 -1.81 1.62
CA ILE A 197 -18.02 -2.80 2.62
C ILE A 197 -19.25 -3.34 3.37
N ILE A 198 -20.15 -2.47 3.86
CA ILE A 198 -21.34 -2.89 4.60
C ILE A 198 -22.21 -3.82 3.73
N VAL A 199 -22.50 -3.43 2.50
CA VAL A 199 -23.32 -4.25 1.59
C VAL A 199 -22.62 -5.59 1.31
N GLY A 200 -21.30 -5.59 1.08
CA GLY A 200 -20.55 -6.81 0.85
C GLY A 200 -20.59 -7.76 2.05
N VAL A 201 -20.41 -7.25 3.28
CA VAL A 201 -20.49 -8.04 4.52
C VAL A 201 -21.89 -8.63 4.71
N VAL A 202 -22.93 -7.82 4.53
CA VAL A 202 -24.32 -8.27 4.63
C VAL A 202 -24.61 -9.40 3.63
N LEU A 203 -24.16 -9.24 2.37
CA LEU A 203 -24.31 -10.29 1.35
C LEU A 203 -23.57 -11.58 1.72
N CYS A 204 -22.35 -11.48 2.27
CA CYS A 204 -21.62 -12.66 2.75
C CYS A 204 -22.35 -13.39 3.87
N ILE A 205 -22.93 -12.67 4.84
CA ILE A 205 -23.71 -13.28 5.93
C ILE A 205 -24.98 -13.94 5.37
N LEU A 206 -25.72 -13.23 4.54
CA LEU A 206 -26.97 -13.73 3.96
C LEU A 206 -26.75 -14.91 2.99
N SER A 207 -25.56 -15.01 2.39
CA SER A 207 -25.23 -16.10 1.45
C SER A 207 -25.26 -17.50 2.08
N ALA A 208 -25.18 -17.63 3.40
CA ALA A 208 -25.30 -18.90 4.10
C ALA A 208 -26.76 -19.41 4.16
N ILE A 209 -27.76 -18.52 4.09
CA ILE A 209 -29.17 -18.86 4.26
C ILE A 209 -29.66 -19.90 3.23
N PRO A 210 -29.39 -19.77 1.92
CA PRO A 210 -29.84 -20.74 0.92
C PRO A 210 -29.37 -22.16 1.22
N VAL A 211 -28.13 -22.32 1.71
CA VAL A 211 -27.55 -23.62 2.04
C VAL A 211 -28.21 -24.20 3.28
N LEU A 212 -28.42 -23.37 4.34
CA LEU A 212 -29.15 -23.82 5.54
C LEU A 212 -30.58 -24.23 5.26
N LEU A 213 -31.30 -23.49 4.42
CA LEU A 213 -32.66 -23.87 3.98
C LEU A 213 -32.63 -25.12 3.08
N GLY A 214 -31.59 -25.23 2.26
CA GLY A 214 -31.39 -26.40 1.39
C GLY A 214 -31.16 -27.70 2.17
N THR A 215 -30.48 -27.69 3.32
CA THR A 215 -30.34 -28.89 4.16
C THR A 215 -31.66 -29.36 4.71
N LEU A 216 -32.53 -28.44 5.20
CA LEU A 216 -33.88 -28.80 5.69
C LEU A 216 -34.79 -29.39 4.59
N ALA A 217 -34.63 -28.91 3.36
CA ALA A 217 -35.41 -29.41 2.23
C ALA A 217 -34.84 -30.74 1.68
N ALA A 218 -33.51 -30.95 1.76
CA ALA A 218 -32.83 -32.13 1.26
C ALA A 218 -33.21 -33.41 2.02
N ASP A 219 -33.48 -33.31 3.33
CA ASP A 219 -33.86 -34.45 4.18
C ASP A 219 -35.17 -35.13 3.73
N SER A 220 -36.02 -34.46 2.97
CA SER A 220 -37.30 -34.92 2.50
C SER A 220 -37.31 -35.46 1.05
N VAL A 221 -36.14 -35.48 0.37
CA VAL A 221 -36.06 -35.78 -1.08
C VAL A 221 -35.12 -36.92 -1.34
N ALA A 222 -35.45 -37.83 -2.28
CA ALA A 222 -34.66 -38.99 -2.66
C ALA A 222 -33.31 -38.63 -3.36
N ALA A 223 -33.17 -37.39 -3.86
CA ALA A 223 -31.94 -36.92 -4.53
C ALA A 223 -31.54 -35.53 -3.97
N PRO A 224 -30.90 -35.49 -2.77
CA PRO A 224 -30.56 -34.23 -2.09
C PRO A 224 -29.62 -33.32 -2.89
N GLU A 225 -28.79 -33.87 -3.78
CA GLU A 225 -27.90 -33.12 -4.65
C GLU A 225 -28.66 -32.15 -5.59
N ARG A 226 -29.88 -32.48 -5.99
CA ARG A 226 -30.73 -31.62 -6.84
C ARG A 226 -31.13 -30.32 -6.16
N ILE A 227 -31.16 -30.30 -4.83
CA ILE A 227 -31.49 -29.10 -4.04
C ILE A 227 -30.20 -28.45 -3.55
N MET A 228 -29.22 -29.21 -3.06
CA MET A 228 -28.02 -28.68 -2.45
C MET A 228 -27.11 -27.96 -3.44
N LEU A 229 -26.92 -28.53 -4.65
CA LEU A 229 -26.01 -27.92 -5.64
C LEU A 229 -26.51 -26.55 -6.15
N PRO A 230 -27.79 -26.33 -6.44
CA PRO A 230 -28.33 -24.99 -6.70
C PRO A 230 -28.22 -24.02 -5.51
N CYS A 231 -28.43 -24.50 -4.27
CA CYS A 231 -28.25 -23.68 -3.08
C CYS A 231 -26.79 -23.20 -2.93
N VAL A 232 -25.83 -24.10 -3.15
CA VAL A 232 -24.38 -23.74 -3.17
C VAL A 232 -24.08 -22.78 -4.33
N SER A 233 -24.70 -22.99 -5.50
CA SER A 233 -24.54 -22.09 -6.65
C SER A 233 -25.05 -20.67 -6.33
N LEU A 234 -26.18 -20.56 -5.62
CA LEU A 234 -26.72 -19.28 -5.18
C LEU A 234 -25.81 -18.62 -4.12
N LEU A 235 -25.27 -19.40 -3.17
CA LEU A 235 -24.27 -18.90 -2.23
C LEU A 235 -23.07 -18.32 -2.98
N LEU A 236 -22.48 -19.05 -3.93
CA LEU A 236 -21.35 -18.58 -4.71
C LEU A 236 -21.69 -17.31 -5.53
N ALA A 237 -22.91 -17.21 -6.07
CA ALA A 237 -23.33 -16.02 -6.79
C ALA A 237 -23.42 -14.80 -5.87
N MET A 238 -23.96 -14.95 -4.65
CA MET A 238 -24.02 -13.87 -3.67
C MET A 238 -22.61 -13.46 -3.19
N VAL A 239 -21.75 -14.43 -2.92
CA VAL A 239 -20.35 -14.18 -2.54
C VAL A 239 -19.60 -13.49 -3.68
N ALA A 240 -19.83 -13.85 -4.94
CA ALA A 240 -19.21 -13.20 -6.09
C ALA A 240 -19.54 -11.70 -6.18
N VAL A 241 -20.80 -11.33 -5.89
CA VAL A 241 -21.22 -9.92 -5.81
C VAL A 241 -20.53 -9.20 -4.65
N ALA A 242 -20.45 -9.83 -3.48
CA ALA A 242 -19.75 -9.28 -2.32
C ALA A 242 -18.26 -9.05 -2.62
N VAL A 243 -17.60 -10.04 -3.22
CA VAL A 243 -16.19 -9.98 -3.62
C VAL A 243 -15.97 -8.87 -4.66
N TYR A 244 -16.87 -8.72 -5.63
CA TYR A 244 -16.84 -7.61 -6.58
C TYR A 244 -16.80 -6.26 -5.87
N LEU A 245 -17.66 -6.06 -4.88
CA LEU A 245 -17.72 -4.80 -4.11
C LEU A 245 -16.44 -4.59 -3.32
N PHE A 246 -15.95 -5.62 -2.61
CA PHE A 246 -14.72 -5.52 -1.81
C PHE A 246 -13.50 -5.20 -2.66
N VAL A 247 -13.30 -5.91 -3.77
CA VAL A 247 -12.15 -5.69 -4.65
C VAL A 247 -12.21 -4.30 -5.30
N ARG A 248 -13.37 -3.88 -5.78
CA ARG A 248 -13.56 -2.56 -6.38
C ARG A 248 -13.23 -1.44 -5.40
N VAL A 249 -13.76 -1.54 -4.19
CA VAL A 249 -13.56 -0.52 -3.14
C VAL A 249 -12.15 -0.56 -2.60
N GLY A 250 -11.63 -1.76 -2.31
CA GLY A 250 -10.28 -1.96 -1.78
C GLY A 250 -9.19 -1.47 -2.72
N MET A 251 -9.34 -1.64 -4.04
CA MET A 251 -8.37 -1.16 -5.03
C MET A 251 -8.28 0.37 -5.04
N VAL A 252 -9.42 1.07 -5.00
CA VAL A 252 -9.43 2.53 -4.95
C VAL A 252 -8.90 3.04 -3.61
N GLN A 253 -9.30 2.44 -2.50
CA GLN A 253 -8.78 2.80 -1.18
C GLN A 253 -7.27 2.54 -1.08
N GLY A 254 -6.80 1.39 -1.57
CA GLY A 254 -5.39 1.05 -1.59
C GLY A 254 -4.54 2.02 -2.43
N SER A 255 -5.10 2.61 -3.50
CA SER A 255 -4.39 3.61 -4.30
C SER A 255 -4.10 4.90 -3.50
N PHE A 256 -5.02 5.33 -2.63
CA PHE A 256 -4.79 6.45 -1.72
C PHE A 256 -3.73 6.12 -0.66
N GLN A 257 -3.81 4.92 -0.06
CA GLN A 257 -2.86 4.48 0.96
C GLN A 257 -1.43 4.37 0.42
N ARG A 258 -1.24 3.96 -0.85
CA ARG A 258 0.09 3.90 -1.50
C ARG A 258 0.72 5.28 -1.64
N LEU A 259 -0.05 6.29 -2.08
CA LEU A 259 0.44 7.66 -2.24
C LEU A 259 0.67 8.39 -0.90
N LEU A 260 -0.10 8.04 0.14
CA LEU A 260 0.04 8.63 1.48
C LEU A 260 1.00 7.86 2.38
N GLU A 261 1.54 6.75 1.91
CA GLU A 261 2.34 5.80 2.71
C GLU A 261 1.63 5.39 4.02
N GLU A 262 0.31 5.12 3.94
CA GLU A 262 -0.52 4.71 5.08
C GLU A 262 -0.82 3.21 5.06
N GLY A 263 -1.21 2.64 6.22
CA GLY A 263 -1.56 1.23 6.35
C GLY A 263 -0.39 0.29 6.09
N ASP A 264 -0.55 -0.65 5.16
CA ASP A 264 0.49 -1.63 4.79
C ASP A 264 1.63 -1.02 3.96
N TYR A 265 1.43 0.18 3.42
CA TYR A 265 2.39 0.88 2.57
C TYR A 265 3.25 1.91 3.31
N THR A 266 3.28 1.88 4.64
CA THR A 266 4.23 2.67 5.44
C THR A 266 5.66 2.29 5.10
N ARG A 267 6.62 3.20 5.28
CA ARG A 267 8.06 2.93 5.02
C ARG A 267 8.54 1.70 5.78
N GLU A 268 8.08 1.52 7.02
CA GLU A 268 8.40 0.31 7.80
C GLU A 268 7.76 -0.95 7.19
N GLY A 269 6.51 -0.88 6.74
CA GLY A 269 5.81 -1.97 6.06
C GLY A 269 6.49 -2.39 4.76
N LYS A 270 6.87 -1.43 3.93
CA LYS A 270 7.62 -1.67 2.68
C LYS A 270 8.98 -2.33 2.96
N ARG A 271 9.73 -1.85 3.97
CA ARG A 271 11.01 -2.46 4.38
C ARG A 271 10.84 -3.88 4.92
N ALA A 272 9.80 -4.11 5.71
CA ALA A 272 9.48 -5.46 6.20
C ALA A 272 9.10 -6.41 5.06
N ALA A 273 8.32 -5.95 4.07
CA ALA A 273 7.94 -6.73 2.89
C ALA A 273 9.14 -7.09 1.99
N ARG A 274 10.14 -6.20 1.88
CA ARG A 274 11.40 -6.46 1.15
C ARG A 274 12.35 -7.39 1.89
N SER A 275 12.14 -7.62 3.19
CA SER A 275 13.04 -8.47 3.97
C SER A 275 12.99 -9.91 3.43
N PRO A 276 14.15 -10.51 3.09
CA PRO A 276 14.21 -11.87 2.61
C PRO A 276 13.85 -12.91 3.68
N ILE A 277 13.75 -12.48 4.93
CA ILE A 277 13.47 -13.34 6.08
C ILE A 277 12.09 -13.99 5.97
N VAL A 278 11.07 -13.23 5.52
CA VAL A 278 9.69 -13.73 5.40
C VAL A 278 9.59 -14.90 4.40
N PRO A 279 10.03 -14.77 3.14
CA PRO A 279 9.97 -15.89 2.20
C PRO A 279 10.86 -17.07 2.62
N ILE A 280 12.05 -16.81 3.19
CA ILE A 280 12.94 -17.87 3.68
C ILE A 280 12.26 -18.67 4.79
N TYR A 281 11.65 -17.98 5.77
CA TYR A 281 10.92 -18.65 6.85
C TYR A 281 9.83 -19.59 6.32
N TRP A 282 8.95 -19.08 5.42
CA TRP A 282 7.87 -19.88 4.87
C TRP A 282 8.34 -21.02 3.96
N CYS A 283 9.44 -20.85 3.22
CA CYS A 283 10.06 -21.93 2.47
C CYS A 283 10.57 -23.05 3.39
N LEU A 284 11.23 -22.70 4.51
CA LEU A 284 11.72 -23.68 5.48
C LEU A 284 10.57 -24.42 6.16
N VAL A 285 9.52 -23.71 6.58
CA VAL A 285 8.32 -24.31 7.19
C VAL A 285 7.65 -25.26 6.21
N THR A 286 7.49 -24.86 4.95
CA THR A 286 6.87 -25.69 3.92
C THR A 286 7.71 -26.94 3.64
N ALA A 287 9.04 -26.80 3.54
CA ALA A 287 9.94 -27.92 3.35
C ALA A 287 9.88 -28.92 4.53
N ALA A 288 9.89 -28.41 5.76
CA ALA A 288 9.74 -29.25 6.96
C ALA A 288 8.38 -29.96 7.01
N TYR A 289 7.30 -29.26 6.69
CA TYR A 289 5.95 -29.83 6.60
C TYR A 289 5.88 -30.95 5.55
N LEU A 290 6.40 -30.73 4.35
CA LEU A 290 6.40 -31.73 3.28
C LEU A 290 7.26 -32.94 3.64
N ALA A 291 8.48 -32.71 4.16
CA ALA A 291 9.37 -33.78 4.60
C ALA A 291 8.69 -34.65 5.67
N TRP A 292 8.09 -34.03 6.69
CA TRP A 292 7.37 -34.77 7.73
C TRP A 292 6.17 -35.53 7.17
N SER A 293 5.35 -34.90 6.34
CA SER A 293 4.14 -35.49 5.76
C SER A 293 4.48 -36.69 4.88
N PHE A 294 5.54 -36.62 4.07
CA PHE A 294 5.97 -37.74 3.21
C PHE A 294 6.62 -38.88 4.00
N ILE A 295 7.38 -38.58 5.07
CA ILE A 295 8.02 -39.62 5.90
C ILE A 295 6.96 -40.38 6.72
N THR A 296 6.00 -39.65 7.29
CA THR A 296 5.01 -40.27 8.19
C THR A 296 3.73 -40.73 7.50
N MET A 297 3.48 -40.24 6.26
CA MET A 297 2.23 -40.45 5.48
C MET A 297 0.96 -40.07 6.27
N ALA A 298 1.09 -39.28 7.34
CA ALA A 298 0.02 -38.88 8.25
C ALA A 298 -0.49 -37.47 7.95
N TRP A 299 -0.97 -37.26 6.73
CA TRP A 299 -1.45 -35.94 6.24
C TRP A 299 -2.59 -35.35 7.08
N ASP A 300 -3.39 -36.20 7.70
CA ASP A 300 -4.48 -35.86 8.60
C ASP A 300 -4.03 -35.16 9.88
N ARG A 301 -2.76 -35.33 10.30
CA ARG A 301 -2.20 -34.71 11.52
C ARG A 301 -1.16 -33.63 11.26
N THR A 302 -0.43 -33.74 10.15
CA THR A 302 0.71 -32.87 9.88
C THR A 302 0.29 -31.41 9.57
N TRP A 303 -0.98 -31.15 9.23
CA TRP A 303 -1.51 -29.78 9.04
C TRP A 303 -1.35 -28.87 10.26
N ILE A 304 -1.16 -29.45 11.47
CA ILE A 304 -0.90 -28.70 12.72
C ILE A 304 0.36 -27.84 12.62
N VAL A 305 1.29 -28.19 11.75
CA VAL A 305 2.49 -27.37 11.49
C VAL A 305 2.15 -25.94 11.10
N TRP A 306 1.07 -25.72 10.34
CA TRP A 306 0.70 -24.38 9.87
C TRP A 306 0.26 -23.42 10.97
N PRO A 307 -0.66 -23.76 11.89
CA PRO A 307 -0.99 -22.89 13.01
C PRO A 307 0.22 -22.61 13.92
N VAL A 308 1.05 -23.64 14.20
CA VAL A 308 2.26 -23.49 15.02
C VAL A 308 3.26 -22.54 14.34
N ALA A 309 3.50 -22.74 13.05
CA ALA A 309 4.37 -21.86 12.27
C ALA A 309 3.86 -20.41 12.22
N GLY A 310 2.54 -20.21 12.16
CA GLY A 310 1.94 -18.87 12.21
C GLY A 310 2.25 -18.13 13.53
N VAL A 311 2.14 -18.82 14.66
CA VAL A 311 2.48 -18.28 15.97
C VAL A 311 3.98 -17.99 16.11
N LEU A 312 4.83 -18.92 15.65
CA LEU A 312 6.29 -18.74 15.63
C LEU A 312 6.71 -17.58 14.73
N PHE A 313 6.05 -17.40 13.58
CA PHE A 313 6.29 -16.25 12.70
C PHE A 313 6.04 -14.93 13.39
N ALA A 314 4.95 -14.80 14.14
CA ALA A 314 4.66 -13.59 14.91
C ALA A 314 5.75 -13.28 15.95
N ALA A 315 6.29 -14.31 16.62
CA ALA A 315 7.40 -14.18 17.56
C ALA A 315 8.70 -13.74 16.84
N VAL A 316 9.04 -14.35 15.70
CA VAL A 316 10.22 -13.99 14.90
C VAL A 316 10.15 -12.53 14.43
N VAL A 317 9.01 -12.10 13.90
CA VAL A 317 8.80 -10.70 13.48
C VAL A 317 8.90 -9.75 14.68
N GLY A 318 8.38 -10.14 15.84
CA GLY A 318 8.48 -9.36 17.09
C GLY A 318 9.93 -9.16 17.51
N ILE A 319 10.74 -10.21 17.52
CA ILE A 319 12.18 -10.14 17.86
C ILE A 319 12.94 -9.25 16.87
N ILE A 320 12.70 -9.38 15.57
CA ILE A 320 13.36 -8.55 14.54
C ILE A 320 13.03 -7.07 14.74
N ARG A 321 11.78 -6.74 15.10
CA ARG A 321 11.39 -5.35 15.39
C ARG A 321 12.09 -4.78 16.64
N MET A 322 12.30 -5.60 17.67
CA MET A 322 13.01 -5.18 18.88
C MET A 322 14.50 -4.90 18.60
N THR A 323 15.19 -5.81 17.92
CA THR A 323 16.61 -5.63 17.58
C THR A 323 16.87 -4.44 16.66
N HIS A 324 15.95 -4.15 15.72
CA HIS A 324 16.05 -2.94 14.90
C HIS A 324 15.86 -1.64 15.69
N LYS A 325 15.03 -1.65 16.72
CA LYS A 325 14.77 -0.48 17.56
C LYS A 325 15.96 -0.14 18.46
N GLU A 326 16.58 -1.16 19.06
CA GLU A 326 17.80 -1.01 19.86
C GLU A 326 18.98 -0.48 19.03
N GLY A 327 19.19 -0.97 17.81
CA GLY A 327 20.27 -0.48 16.93
C GLY A 327 20.06 0.95 16.41
N GLN A 328 18.83 1.48 16.45
CA GLN A 328 18.56 2.90 16.13
C GLN A 328 18.75 3.82 17.35
N GLU A 329 18.49 3.33 18.56
CA GLU A 329 18.73 4.09 19.78
C GLU A 329 20.25 4.21 20.07
N GLU A 330 21.04 3.17 19.83
CA GLU A 330 22.52 3.24 19.95
C GLU A 330 23.14 4.21 18.92
N LYS A 331 22.63 4.28 17.69
CA LYS A 331 23.09 5.26 16.68
C LYS A 331 22.71 6.71 16.98
N LYS A 332 21.73 6.96 17.85
CA LYS A 332 21.33 8.31 18.26
C LYS A 332 22.05 8.77 19.55
N ALA A 333 22.64 7.83 20.27
CA ALA A 333 23.32 8.10 21.55
C ALA A 333 24.87 8.22 21.43
N GLY A 334 25.46 7.88 20.26
CA GLY A 334 26.88 8.04 19.95
C GLY A 334 27.09 9.10 18.86
#